data_61243badbfc060e45638e9385b600c3b
#
_entry.id   61243badbfc060e45638e9385b600c3b
#
_cell.length_a   1.000
_cell.length_b   1.000
_cell.length_c   1.000
_cell.angle_alpha   90.00
_cell.angle_beta   90.00
_cell.angle_gamma   90.00
#
_symmetry.space_group_name_H-M   'P 1'
#
loop_
_entity.id
_entity.type
_entity.pdbx_description
1 polymer ?
#
loop_
_entity_poly.entity_id
_entity_poly.type
_entity_poly.pdbx_seq_one_letter_code
_entity_poly.pdbx_strand_id
1 'polypeptide(L)'
;LPVLLEIDVDGHRSGLLPDSPDIVTTARALTDGAYLKGVLTHAGDSYECKTQEAIAAAAEQERAGIVKAADMLRAAGFTVDIVSVGSSPTLMRSASEAGVTEIRAGVCAFFDLFMTNVGICTVNDIAGSVLTTVIGRKVNKNRVITDSGFLAMSRDRGTQRQKKDYGYGLVCDVDGHPLDEGKILLAGTNQEHGIIDLPENTTLTQTDFPIGRRLRVLPNHACPTAAPYAHFLVVENGLIVDVIGHVRGWEV
;
A
#
# COMPACT_ATOMS: atom_id res chain seq x y z
N LEU A 1 11.49 -27.51 -3.98
CA LEU A 1 10.86 -26.22 -3.83
C LEU A 1 11.92 -25.11 -3.88
N PRO A 2 11.88 -24.15 -4.84
CA PRO A 2 12.74 -22.99 -4.84
C PRO A 2 12.39 -22.06 -3.68
N VAL A 3 13.40 -21.54 -2.98
CA VAL A 3 13.23 -20.60 -1.87
C VAL A 3 14.16 -19.41 -2.01
N LEU A 4 13.73 -18.25 -1.48
CA LEU A 4 14.54 -17.05 -1.32
C LEU A 4 14.80 -16.85 0.18
N LEU A 5 16.02 -16.45 0.54
CA LEU A 5 16.30 -16.01 1.91
C LEU A 5 15.93 -14.53 2.04
N GLU A 6 15.18 -14.22 3.11
CA GLU A 6 14.84 -12.84 3.43
C GLU A 6 16.02 -12.15 4.13
N ILE A 7 16.37 -10.97 3.62
CA ILE A 7 17.46 -10.13 4.14
C ILE A 7 16.85 -8.87 4.75
N ASP A 8 17.19 -8.61 6.00
CA ASP A 8 16.77 -7.41 6.73
C ASP A 8 17.80 -6.30 6.53
N VAL A 9 17.50 -5.37 5.63
CA VAL A 9 18.44 -4.29 5.24
C VAL A 9 18.34 -3.06 6.13
N ASP A 10 17.30 -2.96 6.96
CA ASP A 10 17.02 -1.76 7.77
C ASP A 10 16.63 -2.05 9.22
N GLY A 11 16.58 -3.32 9.63
CA GLY A 11 16.20 -3.72 11.00
C GLY A 11 14.72 -3.56 11.32
N HIS A 12 13.88 -3.41 10.26
CA HIS A 12 12.49 -3.05 10.43
C HIS A 12 11.60 -4.21 10.86
N ARG A 13 11.75 -5.42 10.26
CA ARG A 13 10.81 -6.51 10.59
C ARG A 13 11.37 -7.91 10.63
N SER A 14 11.94 -8.43 9.57
CA SER A 14 12.43 -9.81 9.56
C SER A 14 13.50 -10.03 8.51
N GLY A 15 14.24 -11.13 8.66
CA GLY A 15 15.32 -11.51 7.78
C GLY A 15 16.67 -11.60 8.49
N LEU A 16 17.70 -12.00 7.75
CA LEU A 16 19.07 -12.01 8.21
C LEU A 16 19.74 -10.68 7.83
N LEU A 17 20.61 -10.16 8.71
CA LEU A 17 21.37 -8.95 8.39
C LEU A 17 22.26 -9.18 7.15
N PRO A 18 22.49 -8.15 6.30
CA PRO A 18 23.20 -8.27 5.02
C PRO A 18 24.62 -8.83 5.10
N ASP A 19 25.25 -8.80 6.28
CA ASP A 19 26.61 -9.28 6.53
C ASP A 19 26.67 -10.44 7.53
N SER A 20 25.53 -10.99 7.93
CA SER A 20 25.48 -12.10 8.87
C SER A 20 26.06 -13.38 8.25
N PRO A 21 26.98 -14.07 8.96
CA PRO A 21 27.44 -15.39 8.54
C PRO A 21 26.32 -16.44 8.50
N ASP A 22 25.21 -16.18 9.18
CA ASP A 22 24.03 -17.07 9.20
C ASP A 22 23.35 -17.18 7.84
N ILE A 23 23.57 -16.23 6.91
CA ILE A 23 23.08 -16.32 5.53
C ILE A 23 23.58 -17.61 4.87
N VAL A 24 24.89 -17.88 4.96
CA VAL A 24 25.50 -19.08 4.37
C VAL A 24 25.11 -20.34 5.15
N THR A 25 25.02 -20.26 6.46
CA THR A 25 24.61 -21.38 7.33
C THR A 25 23.16 -21.79 7.03
N THR A 26 22.26 -20.81 6.91
CA THR A 26 20.84 -21.05 6.58
C THR A 26 20.69 -21.65 5.17
N ALA A 27 21.45 -21.12 4.18
CA ALA A 27 21.44 -21.68 2.83
C ALA A 27 21.90 -23.14 2.79
N ARG A 28 22.92 -23.53 3.60
CA ARG A 28 23.41 -24.92 3.72
C ARG A 28 22.44 -25.86 4.44
N ALA A 29 21.57 -25.30 5.29
CA ALA A 29 20.58 -26.08 6.05
C ALA A 29 19.33 -26.45 5.22
N LEU A 30 19.20 -25.95 3.98
CA LEU A 30 18.08 -26.32 3.10
C LEU A 30 18.16 -27.80 2.72
N THR A 31 17.09 -28.54 3.01
CA THR A 31 16.96 -29.98 2.79
C THR A 31 15.56 -30.33 2.25
N ASP A 32 15.28 -31.64 2.08
CA ASP A 32 13.95 -32.15 1.74
C ASP A 32 13.34 -31.57 0.44
N GLY A 33 14.21 -31.38 -0.56
CA GLY A 33 13.82 -30.87 -1.87
C GLY A 33 13.68 -29.33 -1.94
N ALA A 34 13.97 -28.60 -0.84
CA ALA A 34 14.14 -27.16 -0.88
C ALA A 34 15.55 -26.80 -1.36
N TYR A 35 15.66 -25.80 -2.24
CA TYR A 35 16.94 -25.30 -2.72
C TYR A 35 16.93 -23.79 -2.84
N LEU A 36 18.08 -23.17 -2.61
CA LEU A 36 18.26 -21.73 -2.73
C LEU A 36 18.07 -21.28 -4.19
N LYS A 37 17.17 -20.34 -4.41
CA LYS A 37 16.98 -19.67 -5.69
C LYS A 37 17.56 -18.24 -5.68
N GLY A 38 17.63 -17.63 -4.51
CA GLY A 38 18.12 -16.27 -4.36
C GLY A 38 17.82 -15.64 -3.01
N VAL A 39 17.81 -14.34 -3.01
CA VAL A 39 17.56 -13.49 -1.83
C VAL A 39 16.46 -12.47 -2.14
N LEU A 40 15.74 -12.04 -1.11
CA LEU A 40 14.75 -10.97 -1.19
C LEU A 40 14.88 -10.03 -0.01
N THR A 41 14.47 -8.77 -0.19
CA THR A 41 14.38 -7.79 0.89
C THR A 41 13.20 -6.86 0.70
N HIS A 42 12.83 -6.14 1.76
CA HIS A 42 11.85 -5.07 1.73
C HIS A 42 12.29 -3.97 2.69
N ALA A 43 12.58 -2.78 2.16
CA ALA A 43 13.01 -1.62 2.95
C ALA A 43 11.79 -0.95 3.62
N GLY A 44 11.39 -1.46 4.78
CA GLY A 44 10.23 -1.00 5.54
C GLY A 44 10.40 0.43 6.09
N ASP A 45 11.59 0.80 6.52
CA ASP A 45 11.88 2.13 7.04
C ASP A 45 11.72 3.25 5.99
N SER A 46 11.72 2.92 4.70
CA SER A 46 11.47 3.89 3.63
C SER A 46 10.10 4.58 3.74
N TYR A 47 9.13 3.93 4.38
CA TYR A 47 7.78 4.47 4.61
C TYR A 47 7.74 5.53 5.73
N GLU A 48 8.75 5.59 6.58
CA GLU A 48 8.91 6.59 7.65
C GLU A 48 9.80 7.78 7.22
N CYS A 49 10.41 7.71 6.03
CA CYS A 49 11.23 8.77 5.48
C CYS A 49 10.42 10.06 5.25
N LYS A 50 10.98 11.19 5.64
CA LYS A 50 10.32 12.51 5.58
C LYS A 50 10.75 13.35 4.39
N THR A 51 11.82 12.97 3.69
CA THR A 51 12.34 13.69 2.52
C THR A 51 12.66 12.74 1.38
N GLN A 52 12.69 13.27 0.17
CA GLN A 52 13.00 12.49 -1.03
C GLN A 52 14.44 11.96 -1.01
N GLU A 53 15.37 12.74 -0.45
CA GLU A 53 16.78 12.36 -0.27
C GLU A 53 16.91 11.18 0.70
N ALA A 54 16.13 11.17 1.79
CA ALA A 54 16.10 10.05 2.73
C ALA A 54 15.55 8.77 2.07
N ILE A 55 14.52 8.87 1.22
CA ILE A 55 14.00 7.74 0.46
C ILE A 55 15.04 7.22 -0.54
N ALA A 56 15.76 8.12 -1.24
CA ALA A 56 16.80 7.73 -2.17
C ALA A 56 17.98 7.04 -1.44
N ALA A 57 18.34 7.51 -0.25
CA ALA A 57 19.35 6.86 0.60
C ALA A 57 18.89 5.47 1.07
N ALA A 58 17.62 5.32 1.45
CA ALA A 58 17.03 4.02 1.81
C ALA A 58 17.03 3.05 0.60
N ALA A 59 16.77 3.55 -0.61
CA ALA A 59 16.82 2.76 -1.83
C ALA A 59 18.24 2.22 -2.10
N GLU A 60 19.27 3.03 -1.93
CA GLU A 60 20.66 2.58 -2.09
C GLU A 60 21.06 1.61 -0.96
N GLN A 61 20.63 1.84 0.27
CA GLN A 61 20.82 0.90 1.38
C GLN A 61 20.18 -0.46 1.08
N GLU A 62 18.94 -0.48 0.56
CA GLU A 62 18.22 -1.68 0.15
C GLU A 62 19.01 -2.44 -0.91
N ARG A 63 19.39 -1.76 -1.98
CA ARG A 63 20.16 -2.33 -3.08
C ARG A 63 21.52 -2.87 -2.62
N ALA A 64 22.30 -2.06 -1.94
CA ALA A 64 23.66 -2.45 -1.50
C ALA A 64 23.62 -3.61 -0.50
N GLY A 65 22.67 -3.60 0.42
CA GLY A 65 22.49 -4.67 1.42
C GLY A 65 22.15 -6.01 0.79
N ILE A 66 21.18 -6.04 -0.12
CA ILE A 66 20.76 -7.30 -0.76
C ILE A 66 21.85 -7.85 -1.69
N VAL A 67 22.54 -6.99 -2.44
CA VAL A 67 23.64 -7.39 -3.32
C VAL A 67 24.78 -7.96 -2.50
N LYS A 68 25.14 -7.34 -1.37
CA LYS A 68 26.16 -7.87 -0.43
C LYS A 68 25.83 -9.28 0.04
N ALA A 69 24.59 -9.54 0.44
CA ALA A 69 24.13 -10.87 0.87
C ALA A 69 24.20 -11.89 -0.28
N ALA A 70 23.79 -11.49 -1.49
CA ALA A 70 23.90 -12.33 -2.68
C ALA A 70 25.34 -12.68 -3.01
N ASP A 71 26.26 -11.75 -2.89
CA ASP A 71 27.69 -11.97 -3.17
C ASP A 71 28.36 -12.87 -2.12
N MET A 72 27.95 -12.78 -0.85
CA MET A 72 28.39 -13.73 0.19
C MET A 72 27.97 -15.17 -0.14
N LEU A 73 26.76 -15.37 -0.62
CA LEU A 73 26.27 -16.69 -1.05
C LEU A 73 27.03 -17.20 -2.29
N ARG A 74 27.26 -16.33 -3.27
CA ARG A 74 28.06 -16.68 -4.48
C ARG A 74 29.48 -17.06 -4.11
N ALA A 75 30.13 -16.31 -3.21
CA ALA A 75 31.46 -16.62 -2.70
C ALA A 75 31.53 -17.95 -1.93
N ALA A 76 30.40 -18.38 -1.31
CA ALA A 76 30.27 -19.65 -0.63
C ALA A 76 29.91 -20.83 -1.58
N GLY A 77 29.83 -20.59 -2.91
CA GLY A 77 29.60 -21.58 -3.94
C GLY A 77 28.12 -21.81 -4.31
N PHE A 78 27.20 -20.95 -3.83
CA PHE A 78 25.79 -21.04 -4.20
C PHE A 78 25.50 -20.32 -5.52
N THR A 79 24.59 -20.86 -6.31
CA THR A 79 23.96 -20.14 -7.41
C THR A 79 22.86 -19.21 -6.83
N VAL A 80 22.93 -17.93 -7.19
CA VAL A 80 21.95 -16.91 -6.76
C VAL A 80 21.39 -16.26 -8.01
N ASP A 81 20.27 -16.78 -8.48
CA ASP A 81 19.62 -16.33 -9.71
C ASP A 81 18.76 -15.08 -9.47
N ILE A 82 18.12 -15.02 -8.29
CA ILE A 82 17.21 -13.95 -7.94
C ILE A 82 17.80 -13.07 -6.83
N VAL A 83 17.90 -11.78 -7.11
CA VAL A 83 18.24 -10.72 -6.15
C VAL A 83 17.09 -9.72 -6.21
N SER A 84 16.15 -9.83 -5.25
CA SER A 84 14.84 -9.22 -5.35
C SER A 84 14.64 -8.10 -4.33
N VAL A 85 14.38 -6.89 -4.81
CA VAL A 85 14.02 -5.71 -4.00
C VAL A 85 12.53 -5.42 -4.08
N GLY A 86 11.97 -4.71 -3.11
CA GLY A 86 10.55 -4.37 -3.18
C GLY A 86 10.05 -3.53 -2.02
N SER A 87 10.04 -2.24 -2.24
CA SER A 87 9.33 -1.22 -1.46
C SER A 87 8.88 -0.14 -2.43
N SER A 88 7.64 0.31 -2.37
CA SER A 88 7.15 1.30 -3.34
C SER A 88 7.87 2.65 -3.23
N PRO A 89 8.20 3.18 -2.03
CA PRO A 89 9.01 4.39 -1.94
C PRO A 89 10.39 4.25 -2.58
N THR A 90 11.12 3.17 -2.27
CA THR A 90 12.49 2.97 -2.80
C THR A 90 12.48 2.73 -4.30
N LEU A 91 11.52 1.94 -4.81
CA LEU A 91 11.33 1.72 -6.25
C LEU A 91 11.18 3.04 -7.02
N MET A 92 10.41 3.97 -6.49
CA MET A 92 10.14 5.26 -7.15
C MET A 92 11.31 6.26 -7.02
N ARG A 93 12.35 5.95 -6.26
CA ARG A 93 13.50 6.84 -5.98
C ARG A 93 14.86 6.18 -6.14
N SER A 94 14.88 4.93 -6.61
CA SER A 94 16.15 4.25 -6.89
C SER A 94 16.91 4.96 -8.02
N ALA A 95 18.19 5.16 -7.81
CA ALA A 95 19.10 5.72 -8.81
C ALA A 95 19.87 4.64 -9.59
N SER A 96 19.87 3.39 -9.10
CA SER A 96 20.60 2.27 -9.68
C SER A 96 19.98 0.94 -9.30
N GLU A 97 19.91 0.04 -10.28
CA GLU A 97 19.47 -1.36 -10.12
C GLU A 97 20.65 -2.34 -10.25
N ALA A 98 21.89 -1.85 -10.17
CA ALA A 98 23.06 -2.69 -10.36
C ALA A 98 23.12 -3.85 -9.35
N GLY A 99 23.17 -5.10 -9.86
CA GLY A 99 23.18 -6.33 -9.07
C GLY A 99 21.80 -6.87 -8.67
N VAL A 100 20.73 -6.12 -8.91
CA VAL A 100 19.33 -6.53 -8.74
C VAL A 100 18.84 -7.25 -9.99
N THR A 101 18.05 -8.30 -9.83
CA THR A 101 17.49 -9.08 -10.95
C THR A 101 15.96 -9.04 -10.97
N GLU A 102 15.33 -8.64 -9.86
CA GLU A 102 13.89 -8.60 -9.73
C GLU A 102 13.45 -7.42 -8.88
N ILE A 103 12.40 -6.74 -9.33
CA ILE A 103 11.71 -5.66 -8.60
C ILE A 103 10.27 -6.09 -8.36
N ARG A 104 9.84 -6.10 -7.09
CA ARG A 104 8.45 -6.40 -6.73
C ARG A 104 7.65 -5.10 -6.65
N ALA A 105 6.96 -4.77 -7.75
CA ALA A 105 6.03 -3.65 -7.78
C ALA A 105 4.79 -3.97 -6.93
N GLY A 106 4.47 -3.12 -5.99
CA GLY A 106 3.36 -3.30 -5.04
C GLY A 106 2.29 -2.22 -5.18
N VAL A 107 2.12 -1.42 -4.12
CA VAL A 107 1.06 -0.40 -4.03
C VAL A 107 1.11 0.67 -5.11
N CYS A 108 2.23 0.82 -5.80
CA CYS A 108 2.36 1.73 -6.95
C CYS A 108 1.41 1.41 -8.13
N ALA A 109 0.81 0.22 -8.16
CA ALA A 109 -0.24 -0.12 -9.14
C ALA A 109 -1.54 0.67 -8.93
N PHE A 110 -1.83 1.05 -7.68
CA PHE A 110 -3.03 1.79 -7.31
C PHE A 110 -2.73 3.16 -6.69
N PHE A 111 -1.62 3.28 -5.99
CA PHE A 111 -1.33 4.29 -4.98
C PHE A 111 -2.42 4.37 -3.91
N ASP A 112 -2.15 5.16 -2.88
CA ASP A 112 -3.06 5.39 -1.76
C ASP A 112 -2.67 6.65 -0.98
N LEU A 113 -3.47 6.97 0.05
CA LEU A 113 -3.24 8.16 0.86
C LEU A 113 -1.97 8.06 1.71
N PHE A 114 -1.51 6.83 2.01
CA PHE A 114 -0.24 6.61 2.70
C PHE A 114 0.93 7.07 1.82
N MET A 115 0.94 6.66 0.55
CA MET A 115 1.96 7.07 -0.43
C MET A 115 1.91 8.56 -0.73
N THR A 116 0.73 9.18 -0.72
CA THR A 116 0.57 10.62 -0.83
C THR A 116 1.27 11.35 0.32
N ASN A 117 1.10 10.89 1.56
CA ASN A 117 1.78 11.47 2.74
C ASN A 117 3.31 11.28 2.71
N VAL A 118 3.80 10.16 2.19
CA VAL A 118 5.25 9.90 1.97
C VAL A 118 5.81 10.80 0.85
N GLY A 119 4.94 11.36 0.00
CA GLY A 119 5.34 12.25 -1.11
C GLY A 119 5.80 11.49 -2.36
N ILE A 120 5.32 10.27 -2.53
CA ILE A 120 5.59 9.44 -3.71
C ILE A 120 4.61 9.73 -4.85
N CYS A 121 3.37 10.07 -4.49
CA CYS A 121 2.31 10.41 -5.43
C CYS A 121 1.49 11.59 -4.90
N THR A 122 0.60 12.12 -5.73
CA THR A 122 -0.45 13.06 -5.35
C THR A 122 -1.78 12.34 -5.17
N VAL A 123 -2.78 13.01 -4.61
CA VAL A 123 -4.15 12.44 -4.50
C VAL A 123 -4.71 12.08 -5.89
N ASN A 124 -4.36 12.84 -6.92
CA ASN A 124 -4.85 12.61 -8.29
C ASN A 124 -4.22 11.38 -8.97
N ASP A 125 -3.11 10.85 -8.43
CA ASP A 125 -2.46 9.65 -8.94
C ASP A 125 -3.06 8.36 -8.36
N ILE A 126 -3.97 8.48 -7.37
CA ILE A 126 -4.61 7.32 -6.74
C ILE A 126 -5.66 6.74 -7.68
N ALA A 127 -5.38 5.57 -8.26
CA ALA A 127 -6.27 4.88 -9.19
C ALA A 127 -7.36 4.06 -8.49
N GLY A 128 -7.09 3.53 -7.29
CA GLY A 128 -8.01 2.68 -6.54
C GLY A 128 -8.98 3.48 -5.67
N SER A 129 -10.29 3.20 -5.75
CA SER A 129 -11.29 3.79 -4.85
C SER A 129 -12.42 2.82 -4.58
N VAL A 130 -13.11 2.99 -3.44
CA VAL A 130 -14.33 2.26 -3.11
C VAL A 130 -15.53 3.13 -3.45
N LEU A 131 -16.39 2.65 -4.33
CA LEU A 131 -17.69 3.28 -4.61
C LEU A 131 -18.64 2.98 -3.46
N THR A 132 -19.25 4.02 -2.93
CA THR A 132 -20.19 3.92 -1.78
C THR A 132 -21.45 4.74 -2.02
N THR A 133 -22.51 4.42 -1.26
CA THR A 133 -23.79 5.10 -1.33
C THR A 133 -24.17 5.67 0.03
N VAL A 134 -24.71 6.87 0.05
CA VAL A 134 -25.31 7.45 1.26
C VAL A 134 -26.60 6.69 1.58
N ILE A 135 -26.66 6.05 2.76
CA ILE A 135 -27.78 5.24 3.23
C ILE A 135 -28.52 5.86 4.41
N GLY A 136 -27.96 6.89 5.02
CA GLY A 136 -28.60 7.54 6.17
C GLY A 136 -27.93 8.85 6.60
N ARG A 137 -28.63 9.58 7.49
CA ARG A 137 -28.15 10.83 8.09
C ARG A 137 -28.57 10.88 9.56
N LYS A 138 -27.71 11.44 10.41
CA LYS A 138 -28.03 11.73 11.83
C LYS A 138 -27.89 13.23 12.05
N VAL A 139 -29.01 13.94 11.93
CA VAL A 139 -29.07 15.40 11.96
C VAL A 139 -28.47 15.97 13.26
N ASN A 140 -28.83 15.39 14.41
CA ASN A 140 -28.35 15.82 15.72
C ASN A 140 -26.84 15.59 15.97
N LYS A 141 -26.15 14.90 15.04
CA LYS A 141 -24.70 14.62 15.15
C LYS A 141 -23.92 15.18 13.96
N ASN A 142 -24.56 15.92 13.07
CA ASN A 142 -23.98 16.40 11.80
C ASN A 142 -23.25 15.27 11.02
N ARG A 143 -23.90 14.09 10.92
CA ARG A 143 -23.29 12.85 10.45
C ARG A 143 -24.02 12.29 9.24
N VAL A 144 -23.26 11.82 8.26
CA VAL A 144 -23.70 11.05 7.08
C VAL A 144 -23.26 9.60 7.26
N ILE A 145 -24.13 8.65 6.89
CA ILE A 145 -23.86 7.21 6.94
C ILE A 145 -23.84 6.68 5.51
N THR A 146 -22.81 5.90 5.21
CA THR A 146 -22.63 5.21 3.93
C THR A 146 -22.56 3.69 4.13
N ASP A 147 -22.64 2.91 3.04
CA ASP A 147 -22.50 1.46 3.02
C ASP A 147 -21.03 0.98 2.92
N SER A 148 -20.06 1.88 3.11
CA SER A 148 -18.61 1.58 3.09
C SER A 148 -18.05 1.38 4.50
N GLY A 149 -18.43 0.31 5.17
CA GLY A 149 -17.85 -0.11 6.44
C GLY A 149 -16.45 -0.70 6.29
N PHE A 150 -15.88 -1.23 7.40
CA PHE A 150 -14.52 -1.76 7.34
C PHE A 150 -14.39 -3.05 6.49
N LEU A 151 -15.46 -3.74 6.16
CA LEU A 151 -15.41 -4.85 5.20
C LEU A 151 -15.13 -4.35 3.77
N ALA A 152 -15.57 -3.13 3.44
CA ALA A 152 -15.27 -2.50 2.16
C ALA A 152 -13.94 -1.74 2.15
N MET A 153 -13.58 -1.10 3.29
CA MET A 153 -12.47 -0.15 3.37
C MET A 153 -11.22 -0.69 4.09
N SER A 154 -11.32 -1.80 4.81
CA SER A 154 -10.37 -2.26 5.82
C SER A 154 -10.39 -1.44 7.12
N ARG A 155 -9.67 -1.94 8.15
CA ARG A 155 -9.46 -1.24 9.43
C ARG A 155 -8.14 -0.49 9.50
N ASP A 156 -7.39 -0.46 8.42
CA ASP A 156 -6.08 0.16 8.40
C ASP A 156 -6.18 1.69 8.56
N ARG A 157 -5.49 2.19 9.58
CA ARG A 157 -5.34 3.61 9.92
C ARG A 157 -3.89 4.05 9.70
N GLY A 158 -3.22 3.51 8.68
CA GLY A 158 -1.80 3.76 8.41
C GLY A 158 -1.41 5.24 8.36
N THR A 159 -2.32 6.13 7.95
CA THR A 159 -2.05 7.58 7.90
C THR A 159 -2.13 8.27 9.27
N GLN A 160 -2.61 7.62 10.33
CA GLN A 160 -2.83 8.22 11.65
C GLN A 160 -1.57 8.84 12.27
N ARG A 161 -0.39 8.27 12.00
CA ARG A 161 0.90 8.75 12.51
C ARG A 161 1.68 9.62 11.52
N GLN A 162 1.12 9.84 10.34
CA GLN A 162 1.75 10.61 9.28
C GLN A 162 1.37 12.10 9.34
N LYS A 163 1.89 12.88 8.40
CA LYS A 163 1.68 14.34 8.30
C LYS A 163 0.19 14.72 8.28
N LYS A 164 -0.66 13.92 7.64
CA LYS A 164 -2.11 14.11 7.57
C LYS A 164 -2.80 12.78 7.90
N ASP A 165 -3.64 12.78 8.93
CA ASP A 165 -4.54 11.65 9.22
C ASP A 165 -5.78 11.77 8.32
N TYR A 166 -5.98 10.79 7.47
CA TYR A 166 -7.14 10.70 6.58
C TYR A 166 -8.30 9.87 7.14
N GLY A 167 -8.30 9.58 8.45
CA GLY A 167 -9.32 8.72 9.05
C GLY A 167 -9.29 7.31 8.45
N TYR A 168 -10.39 6.86 7.87
CA TYR A 168 -10.49 5.60 7.14
C TYR A 168 -10.49 5.78 5.62
N GLY A 169 -10.34 7.02 5.14
CA GLY A 169 -10.24 7.35 3.73
C GLY A 169 -10.74 8.76 3.41
N LEU A 170 -10.35 9.27 2.26
CA LEU A 170 -10.72 10.58 1.74
C LEU A 170 -11.99 10.46 0.88
N VAL A 171 -13.02 11.22 1.25
CA VAL A 171 -14.30 11.20 0.53
C VAL A 171 -14.26 12.12 -0.68
N CYS A 172 -14.66 11.57 -1.83
CA CYS A 172 -14.69 12.23 -3.12
C CYS A 172 -16.10 12.15 -3.72
N ASP A 173 -16.35 12.98 -4.73
CA ASP A 173 -17.50 12.80 -5.63
C ASP A 173 -17.35 11.54 -6.50
N VAL A 174 -18.31 11.31 -7.39
CA VAL A 174 -18.29 10.12 -8.27
C VAL A 174 -17.19 10.16 -9.31
N ASP A 175 -16.66 11.33 -9.60
CA ASP A 175 -15.57 11.55 -10.56
C ASP A 175 -14.19 11.43 -9.92
N GLY A 176 -14.15 11.29 -8.58
CA GLY A 176 -12.92 11.11 -7.80
C GLY A 176 -12.32 12.41 -7.26
N HIS A 177 -13.02 13.55 -7.39
CA HIS A 177 -12.53 14.80 -6.85
C HIS A 177 -12.82 14.90 -5.34
N PRO A 178 -11.84 15.23 -4.51
CA PRO A 178 -12.02 15.39 -3.07
C PRO A 178 -13.09 16.43 -2.74
N LEU A 179 -14.04 16.08 -1.88
CA LEU A 179 -15.08 17.01 -1.42
C LEU A 179 -14.49 18.06 -0.49
N ASP A 180 -14.95 19.33 -0.67
CA ASP A 180 -14.56 20.47 0.15
C ASP A 180 -13.03 20.57 0.36
N GLU A 181 -12.28 20.58 -0.73
CA GLU A 181 -10.81 20.66 -0.73
C GLU A 181 -10.12 19.56 0.10
N GLY A 182 -10.77 18.39 0.24
CA GLY A 182 -10.24 17.25 0.99
C GLY A 182 -10.43 17.32 2.50
N LYS A 183 -11.41 18.09 2.98
CA LYS A 183 -11.80 18.15 4.39
C LYS A 183 -12.74 17.00 4.79
N ILE A 184 -13.47 16.44 3.83
CA ILE A 184 -14.47 15.39 4.11
C ILE A 184 -13.79 14.02 4.15
N LEU A 185 -13.82 13.38 5.31
CA LEU A 185 -13.18 12.10 5.56
C LEU A 185 -14.20 11.06 6.02
N LEU A 186 -13.90 9.80 5.74
CA LEU A 186 -14.54 8.68 6.41
C LEU A 186 -13.96 8.61 7.83
N ALA A 187 -14.61 9.28 8.78
CA ALA A 187 -14.11 9.48 10.14
C ALA A 187 -14.19 8.21 11.00
N GLY A 188 -15.10 7.31 10.67
CA GLY A 188 -15.29 6.06 11.40
C GLY A 188 -15.90 4.96 10.54
N THR A 189 -15.74 3.72 11.00
CA THR A 189 -16.33 2.55 10.33
C THR A 189 -16.86 1.55 11.36
N ASN A 190 -18.03 1.00 11.08
CA ASN A 190 -18.51 -0.27 11.62
C ASN A 190 -18.35 -1.35 10.55
N GLN A 191 -18.89 -2.54 10.78
CA GLN A 191 -18.75 -3.64 9.83
C GLN A 191 -19.21 -3.25 8.43
N GLU A 192 -20.44 -2.76 8.28
CA GLU A 192 -21.07 -2.40 7.01
C GLU A 192 -21.24 -0.88 6.81
N HIS A 193 -21.05 -0.08 7.87
CA HIS A 193 -21.34 1.34 7.83
C HIS A 193 -20.08 2.18 7.85
N GLY A 194 -19.96 3.05 6.86
CA GLY A 194 -19.03 4.16 6.87
C GLY A 194 -19.65 5.40 7.52
N ILE A 195 -18.85 6.12 8.29
CA ILE A 195 -19.29 7.29 9.04
C ILE A 195 -18.51 8.51 8.55
N ILE A 196 -19.23 9.48 8.02
CA ILE A 196 -18.70 10.79 7.65
C ILE A 196 -19.22 11.78 8.69
N ASP A 197 -18.35 12.31 9.53
CA ASP A 197 -18.65 13.43 10.40
C ASP A 197 -18.29 14.72 9.66
N LEU A 198 -19.28 15.59 9.41
CA LEU A 198 -19.05 16.84 8.71
C LEU A 198 -18.34 17.81 9.65
N PRO A 199 -17.13 18.31 9.30
CA PRO A 199 -16.37 19.20 10.16
C PRO A 199 -17.04 20.59 10.26
N GLU A 200 -16.79 21.30 11.36
CA GLU A 200 -17.39 22.62 11.61
C GLU A 200 -16.98 23.67 10.54
N ASN A 201 -15.78 23.51 9.96
CA ASN A 201 -15.24 24.41 8.95
C ASN A 201 -15.54 24.01 7.50
N THR A 202 -16.51 23.08 7.29
CA THR A 202 -16.98 22.74 5.95
C THR A 202 -18.11 23.65 5.51
N THR A 203 -18.20 23.88 4.19
CA THR A 203 -19.34 24.55 3.57
C THR A 203 -20.48 23.58 3.28
N LEU A 204 -20.24 22.27 3.34
CA LEU A 204 -21.21 21.23 3.07
C LEU A 204 -22.09 20.95 4.28
N THR A 205 -23.33 20.65 4.00
CA THR A 205 -24.36 20.29 4.98
C THR A 205 -24.90 18.91 4.71
N GLN A 206 -25.66 18.34 5.61
CA GLN A 206 -26.28 17.04 5.40
C GLN A 206 -27.26 17.02 4.20
N THR A 207 -27.79 18.16 3.78
CA THR A 207 -28.66 18.25 2.60
C THR A 207 -27.90 18.01 1.29
N ASP A 208 -26.59 18.24 1.30
CA ASP A 208 -25.70 17.93 0.17
C ASP A 208 -25.47 16.43 0.02
N PHE A 209 -25.87 15.63 1.01
CA PHE A 209 -25.74 14.17 1.01
C PHE A 209 -27.13 13.48 1.04
N PRO A 210 -27.96 13.61 -0.01
CA PRO A 210 -29.24 12.90 -0.06
C PRO A 210 -29.03 11.38 -0.05
N ILE A 211 -29.98 10.65 0.53
CA ILE A 211 -29.96 9.18 0.48
C ILE A 211 -29.96 8.74 -0.99
N GLY A 212 -29.08 7.78 -1.32
CA GLY A 212 -28.84 7.32 -2.68
C GLY A 212 -27.71 8.09 -3.41
N ARG A 213 -27.19 9.20 -2.86
CA ARG A 213 -26.01 9.84 -3.45
C ARG A 213 -24.84 8.89 -3.45
N ARG A 214 -24.20 8.72 -4.61
CA ARG A 214 -22.96 7.95 -4.75
C ARG A 214 -21.75 8.83 -4.49
N LEU A 215 -20.75 8.25 -3.82
CA LEU A 215 -19.48 8.86 -3.49
C LEU A 215 -18.36 7.84 -3.77
N ARG A 216 -17.14 8.32 -3.85
CA ARG A 216 -15.94 7.47 -3.83
C ARG A 216 -15.17 7.72 -2.55
N VAL A 217 -14.51 6.70 -2.03
CA VAL A 217 -13.57 6.84 -0.91
C VAL A 217 -12.20 6.35 -1.37
N LEU A 218 -11.21 7.24 -1.36
CA LEU A 218 -9.83 6.88 -1.60
C LEU A 218 -9.28 6.21 -0.33
N PRO A 219 -8.61 5.04 -0.45
CA PRO A 219 -8.19 4.27 0.70
C PRO A 219 -6.93 4.84 1.36
N ASN A 220 -6.82 4.63 2.67
CA ASN A 220 -5.56 4.83 3.39
C ASN A 220 -4.45 3.94 2.86
N HIS A 221 -4.76 2.65 2.67
CA HIS A 221 -3.83 1.63 2.26
C HIS A 221 -4.51 0.71 1.24
N ALA A 222 -4.05 0.76 0.00
CA ALA A 222 -4.68 0.06 -1.10
C ALA A 222 -4.67 -1.48 -0.93
N CYS A 223 -3.60 -2.07 -0.39
CA CYS A 223 -3.46 -3.52 -0.27
C CYS A 223 -4.58 -4.18 0.55
N PRO A 224 -4.82 -3.81 1.83
CA PRO A 224 -5.88 -4.43 2.61
C PRO A 224 -7.29 -4.01 2.12
N THR A 225 -7.43 -2.84 1.49
CA THR A 225 -8.70 -2.43 0.90
C THR A 225 -9.04 -3.26 -0.33
N ALA A 226 -8.06 -3.55 -1.19
CA ALA A 226 -8.26 -4.36 -2.40
C ALA A 226 -8.46 -5.86 -2.09
N ALA A 227 -7.84 -6.38 -1.02
CA ALA A 227 -7.78 -7.81 -0.73
C ALA A 227 -9.13 -8.57 -0.73
N PRO A 228 -10.26 -8.04 -0.22
CA PRO A 228 -11.55 -8.74 -0.23
C PRO A 228 -12.24 -8.76 -1.59
N TYR A 229 -11.84 -7.90 -2.53
CA TYR A 229 -12.51 -7.78 -3.83
C TYR A 229 -11.97 -8.80 -4.83
N ALA A 230 -12.88 -9.52 -5.47
CA ALA A 230 -12.53 -10.48 -6.53
C ALA A 230 -12.30 -9.79 -7.88
N HIS A 231 -12.83 -8.60 -8.07
CA HIS A 231 -12.75 -7.87 -9.34
C HIS A 231 -12.61 -6.36 -9.09
N PHE A 232 -11.97 -5.68 -10.03
CA PHE A 232 -11.92 -4.22 -10.12
C PHE A 232 -12.63 -3.77 -11.39
N LEU A 233 -13.45 -2.73 -11.27
CA LEU A 233 -14.11 -2.09 -12.40
C LEU A 233 -13.19 -0.97 -12.91
N VAL A 234 -12.77 -1.05 -14.17
CA VAL A 234 -12.02 0.02 -14.83
C VAL A 234 -13.02 1.07 -15.32
N VAL A 235 -12.84 2.31 -14.87
CA VAL A 235 -13.76 3.40 -15.19
C VAL A 235 -13.03 4.50 -15.96
N GLU A 236 -13.53 4.82 -17.14
CA GLU A 236 -13.09 5.96 -17.95
C GLU A 236 -14.27 6.86 -18.27
N ASN A 237 -14.12 8.17 -18.01
CA ASN A 237 -15.18 9.17 -18.29
C ASN A 237 -16.55 8.79 -17.70
N GLY A 238 -16.58 8.20 -16.49
CA GLY A 238 -17.79 7.78 -15.80
C GLY A 238 -18.41 6.47 -16.31
N LEU A 239 -17.80 5.80 -17.29
CA LEU A 239 -18.27 4.53 -17.87
C LEU A 239 -17.35 3.37 -17.44
N ILE A 240 -17.92 2.21 -17.15
CA ILE A 240 -17.17 0.98 -16.95
C ILE A 240 -16.72 0.48 -18.33
N VAL A 241 -15.41 0.47 -18.56
CA VAL A 241 -14.80 0.05 -19.83
C VAL A 241 -14.19 -1.33 -19.77
N ASP A 242 -13.86 -1.82 -18.55
CA ASP A 242 -13.31 -3.17 -18.34
C ASP A 242 -13.58 -3.68 -16.93
N VAL A 243 -13.37 -4.98 -16.71
CA VAL A 243 -13.45 -5.67 -15.43
C VAL A 243 -12.20 -6.55 -15.26
N ILE A 244 -11.33 -6.18 -14.34
CA ILE A 244 -10.09 -6.91 -14.09
C ILE A 244 -10.30 -7.88 -12.91
N GLY A 245 -10.02 -9.16 -13.15
CA GLY A 245 -10.01 -10.18 -12.09
C GLY A 245 -8.83 -10.01 -11.15
N HIS A 246 -9.08 -10.15 -9.86
CA HIS A 246 -8.03 -10.09 -8.84
C HIS A 246 -7.59 -11.50 -8.44
N VAL A 247 -6.37 -11.88 -8.80
CA VAL A 247 -5.76 -13.14 -8.35
C VAL A 247 -5.22 -12.95 -6.93
N ARG A 248 -5.91 -13.55 -5.96
CA ARG A 248 -5.63 -13.33 -4.52
C ARG A 248 -4.73 -14.40 -3.89
N GLY A 249 -4.40 -15.47 -4.62
CA GLY A 249 -3.61 -16.60 -4.12
C GLY A 249 -4.31 -17.48 -3.09
N TRP A 250 -5.59 -17.23 -2.79
CA TRP A 250 -6.40 -18.04 -1.87
C TRP A 250 -7.33 -19.04 -2.59
N GLU A 251 -7.43 -18.93 -3.90
CA GLU A 251 -8.21 -19.83 -4.75
C GLU A 251 -7.32 -21.01 -5.14
N VAL A 252 -7.67 -22.20 -4.65
CA VAL A 252 -7.00 -23.48 -4.94
C VAL A 252 -7.76 -24.18 -6.06
#